data_5938e971d6b449dc89df9f09f71352cd
#
_entry.id   5938e971d6b449dc89df9f09f71352cd
#
_cell.length_a   1.000
_cell.length_b   1.000
_cell.length_c   1.000
_cell.angle_alpha   90.00
_cell.angle_beta   90.00
_cell.angle_gamma   90.00
#
_symmetry.space_group_name_H-M   'P 1'
#
loop_
_entity.id
_entity.type
_entity.pdbx_description
1 polymer ?
#
loop_
_entity_poly.entity_id
_entity_poly.type
_entity_poly.pdbx_seq_one_letter_code
_entity_poly.pdbx_strand_id
1 'polypeptide(L)'
;VPRAPMVYRPHIIVVGQGRKHAYLGGETYQYDSANYLVLAVPLPAECDAETEDGKPILMVNIDVDATMVGEMLLEIDGTSPLSGETPRGISSTAMNPGLAGAVIRLLECLRCPVDSRLLGRQMVREVVYRVLRGEQGGALYAMASRDDHFTRIARVLRHIHSDYAKPLGTEEMAKMAGMSVSVFHHHFKLVTACSPLQYLKRIRLDRARTLMTLDGYNAGTAAHAVGYESASQFGREFKRLFGMTPAEDAEQMRARLVAG
;
A
#
# COMPACT_ATOMS: atom_id res chain seq x y z
N VAL A 1 -15.19 9.59 -7.42
CA VAL A 1 -14.59 8.50 -8.21
C VAL A 1 -15.16 7.19 -7.69
N PRO A 2 -15.69 6.30 -8.56
CA PRO A 2 -16.27 5.05 -8.11
C PRO A 2 -15.24 4.12 -7.46
N ARG A 3 -15.72 3.23 -6.61
CA ARG A 3 -14.92 2.22 -5.91
C ARG A 3 -14.21 1.32 -6.92
N ALA A 4 -12.89 1.18 -6.78
CA ALA A 4 -12.05 0.41 -7.68
C ALA A 4 -10.90 -0.29 -6.94
N PRO A 5 -10.50 -1.51 -7.37
CA PRO A 5 -9.33 -2.20 -6.83
C PRO A 5 -8.04 -1.42 -7.12
N MET A 6 -7.16 -1.38 -6.13
CA MET A 6 -5.86 -0.71 -6.19
C MET A 6 -4.85 -1.46 -5.30
N VAL A 7 -3.59 -1.48 -5.70
CA VAL A 7 -2.49 -1.92 -4.84
C VAL A 7 -1.77 -0.69 -4.28
N TYR A 8 -1.93 -0.48 -2.99
CA TYR A 8 -1.19 0.55 -2.27
C TYR A 8 0.25 0.11 -2.01
N ARG A 9 1.17 1.06 -2.03
CA ARG A 9 2.55 0.89 -1.53
C ARG A 9 2.65 1.43 -0.10
N PRO A 10 3.76 1.19 0.63
CA PRO A 10 3.99 1.85 1.90
C PRO A 10 4.06 3.37 1.74
N HIS A 11 3.06 4.07 2.31
CA HIS A 11 2.89 5.52 2.19
C HIS A 11 2.24 6.10 3.43
N ILE A 12 2.51 7.37 3.69
CA ILE A 12 1.64 8.24 4.48
C ILE A 12 0.85 9.08 3.48
N ILE A 13 -0.47 9.02 3.55
CA ILE A 13 -1.37 9.76 2.66
C ILE A 13 -2.09 10.83 3.46
N VAL A 14 -1.91 12.09 3.05
CA VAL A 14 -2.57 13.25 3.64
C VAL A 14 -3.46 13.88 2.59
N VAL A 15 -4.74 14.06 2.90
CA VAL A 15 -5.72 14.71 2.03
C VAL A 15 -5.94 16.14 2.52
N GLY A 16 -5.72 17.11 1.65
CA GLY A 16 -5.98 18.52 1.94
C GLY A 16 -7.37 18.98 1.49
N GLN A 17 -7.97 18.28 0.51
CA GLN A 17 -9.31 18.57 -0.02
C GLN A 17 -9.99 17.33 -0.56
N GLY A 18 -11.28 17.16 -0.23
CA GLY A 18 -12.07 15.98 -0.55
C GLY A 18 -11.90 14.86 0.50
N ARG A 19 -12.47 13.71 0.20
CA ARG A 19 -12.47 12.53 1.08
C ARG A 19 -12.19 11.28 0.28
N LYS A 20 -11.49 10.32 0.88
CA LYS A 20 -11.24 9.02 0.29
C LYS A 20 -11.53 7.90 1.30
N HIS A 21 -11.88 6.75 0.77
CA HIS A 21 -12.04 5.53 1.55
C HIS A 21 -11.15 4.43 0.96
N ALA A 22 -10.52 3.66 1.85
CA ALA A 22 -9.88 2.40 1.50
C ALA A 22 -10.67 1.27 2.17
N TYR A 23 -10.98 0.23 1.39
CA TYR A 23 -11.74 -0.93 1.83
C TYR A 23 -10.85 -2.16 1.85
N LEU A 24 -10.65 -2.74 3.01
CA LEU A 24 -9.77 -3.89 3.18
C LEU A 24 -10.31 -4.83 4.27
N GLY A 25 -10.51 -6.11 3.92
CA GLY A 25 -10.91 -7.14 4.88
C GLY A 25 -12.28 -6.92 5.52
N GLY A 26 -13.19 -6.20 4.85
CA GLY A 26 -14.51 -5.84 5.39
C GLY A 26 -14.52 -4.56 6.23
N GLU A 27 -13.37 -3.93 6.45
CA GLU A 27 -13.26 -2.65 7.14
C GLU A 27 -13.11 -1.49 6.16
N THR A 28 -13.55 -0.31 6.59
CA THR A 28 -13.44 0.95 5.84
C THR A 28 -12.54 1.91 6.58
N TYR A 29 -11.53 2.40 5.89
CA TYR A 29 -10.57 3.40 6.38
C TYR A 29 -10.87 4.72 5.66
N GLN A 30 -11.50 5.66 6.36
CA GLN A 30 -11.73 7.00 5.84
C GLN A 30 -10.51 7.87 6.09
N TYR A 31 -10.11 8.66 5.08
CA TYR A 31 -9.08 9.67 5.20
C TYR A 31 -9.44 10.92 4.40
N ASP A 32 -9.28 12.07 5.06
CA ASP A 32 -9.69 13.39 4.60
C ASP A 32 -8.81 14.47 5.27
N SER A 33 -9.23 15.73 5.29
CA SER A 33 -8.47 16.79 5.94
C SER A 33 -8.33 16.61 7.45
N ALA A 34 -9.18 15.81 8.08
CA ALA A 34 -9.14 15.54 9.53
C ALA A 34 -8.41 14.24 9.89
N ASN A 35 -8.23 13.33 8.92
CA ASN A 35 -7.62 12.02 9.14
C ASN A 35 -6.62 11.68 8.03
N TYR A 36 -5.43 11.24 8.40
CA TYR A 36 -4.43 10.73 7.45
C TYR A 36 -4.41 9.20 7.45
N LEU A 37 -3.92 8.62 6.34
CA LEU A 37 -3.77 7.17 6.19
C LEU A 37 -2.30 6.78 6.26
N VAL A 38 -2.01 5.72 7.01
CA VAL A 38 -0.69 5.09 7.07
C VAL A 38 -0.77 3.69 6.48
N LEU A 39 0.12 3.39 5.55
CA LEU A 39 0.32 2.07 4.97
C LEU A 39 1.78 1.66 5.22
N ALA A 40 1.99 0.63 6.03
CA ALA A 40 3.32 0.15 6.38
C ALA A 40 3.79 -1.02 5.51
N VAL A 41 2.89 -1.64 4.75
CA VAL A 41 3.18 -2.71 3.79
C VAL A 41 2.37 -2.51 2.51
N PRO A 42 2.77 -3.11 1.37
CA PRO A 42 1.92 -3.10 0.18
C PRO A 42 0.62 -3.84 0.44
N LEU A 43 -0.53 -3.25 0.07
CA LEU A 43 -1.85 -3.83 0.32
C LEU A 43 -2.77 -3.71 -0.90
N PRO A 44 -3.40 -4.83 -1.34
CA PRO A 44 -4.44 -4.81 -2.34
C PRO A 44 -5.78 -4.45 -1.66
N ALA A 45 -6.17 -3.19 -1.74
CA ALA A 45 -7.45 -2.69 -1.24
C ALA A 45 -8.34 -2.20 -2.38
N GLU A 46 -9.59 -1.91 -2.09
CA GLU A 46 -10.42 -1.11 -2.98
C GLU A 46 -10.48 0.32 -2.45
N CYS A 47 -10.59 1.28 -3.34
CA CYS A 47 -10.71 2.67 -2.93
C CYS A 47 -11.78 3.40 -3.74
N ASP A 48 -12.38 4.39 -3.12
CA ASP A 48 -13.18 5.41 -3.77
C ASP A 48 -12.74 6.80 -3.33
N ALA A 49 -13.33 7.81 -3.95
CA ALA A 49 -13.03 9.18 -3.61
C ALA A 49 -14.24 10.07 -3.87
N GLU A 50 -14.53 10.93 -2.91
CA GLU A 50 -15.61 11.89 -2.93
C GLU A 50 -15.05 13.31 -3.06
N THR A 51 -15.61 14.07 -3.98
CA THR A 51 -15.29 15.49 -4.16
C THR A 51 -16.31 16.35 -3.45
N GLU A 52 -15.91 17.45 -2.87
CA GLU A 52 -16.79 18.47 -2.30
C GLU A 52 -17.03 19.56 -3.34
N ASP A 53 -18.29 19.89 -3.62
CA ASP A 53 -18.69 20.99 -4.51
C ASP A 53 -18.03 20.96 -5.91
N GLY A 54 -17.75 19.78 -6.44
CA GLY A 54 -17.09 19.63 -7.74
C GLY A 54 -15.60 20.01 -7.76
N LYS A 55 -15.01 20.29 -6.61
CA LYS A 55 -13.59 20.62 -6.48
C LYS A 55 -12.73 19.37 -6.61
N PRO A 56 -11.51 19.47 -7.16
CA PRO A 56 -10.60 18.32 -7.27
C PRO A 56 -10.17 17.82 -5.90
N ILE A 57 -9.83 16.52 -5.81
CA ILE A 57 -9.19 15.96 -4.62
C ILE A 57 -7.72 16.39 -4.62
N LEU A 58 -7.29 16.99 -3.51
CA LEU A 58 -5.89 17.34 -3.30
C LEU A 58 -5.30 16.45 -2.21
N MET A 59 -4.23 15.74 -2.54
CA MET A 59 -3.56 14.85 -1.58
C MET A 59 -2.05 14.82 -1.80
N VAL A 60 -1.35 14.47 -0.74
CA VAL A 60 0.09 14.23 -0.74
C VAL A 60 0.32 12.77 -0.38
N ASN A 61 1.07 12.06 -1.21
CA ASN A 61 1.56 10.72 -0.92
C ASN A 61 3.04 10.83 -0.56
N ILE A 62 3.40 10.37 0.62
CA ILE A 62 4.77 10.42 1.13
C ILE A 62 5.27 8.98 1.25
N ASP A 63 6.24 8.62 0.42
CA ASP A 63 6.88 7.31 0.47
C ASP A 63 7.58 7.10 1.82
N VAL A 64 7.36 5.94 2.42
CA VAL A 64 8.03 5.55 3.66
C VAL A 64 9.09 4.50 3.36
N ASP A 65 10.34 4.87 3.63
CA ASP A 65 11.49 3.98 3.52
C ASP A 65 11.81 3.34 4.87
N ALA A 66 11.84 1.99 4.90
CA ALA A 66 12.19 1.22 6.09
C ALA A 66 13.58 1.55 6.63
N THR A 67 14.54 1.90 5.74
CA THR A 67 15.89 2.31 6.14
C THR A 67 15.84 3.61 6.94
N MET A 68 15.10 4.61 6.44
CA MET A 68 14.92 5.89 7.13
C MET A 68 14.27 5.70 8.51
N VAL A 69 13.23 4.86 8.60
CA VAL A 69 12.59 4.54 9.89
C VAL A 69 13.58 3.83 10.83
N GLY A 70 14.36 2.87 10.31
CA GLY A 70 15.39 2.17 11.08
C GLY A 70 16.45 3.12 11.65
N GLU A 71 16.95 4.07 10.85
CA GLU A 71 17.86 5.12 11.30
C GLU A 71 17.27 5.95 12.44
N MET A 72 15.99 6.36 12.31
CA MET A 72 15.31 7.10 13.38
C MET A 72 15.17 6.31 14.67
N LEU A 73 14.89 5.01 14.57
CA LEU A 73 14.73 4.14 15.74
C LEU A 73 16.04 3.95 16.51
N LEU A 74 17.18 4.02 15.83
CA LEU A 74 18.50 4.00 16.48
C LEU A 74 18.80 5.30 17.25
N GLU A 75 18.20 6.42 16.83
CA GLU A 75 18.34 7.72 17.50
C GLU A 75 17.33 7.92 18.64
N ILE A 76 16.20 7.21 18.58
CA ILE A 76 15.17 7.23 19.63
C ILE A 76 15.49 6.09 20.59
N ASP A 77 16.01 6.38 21.79
CA ASP A 77 16.31 5.35 22.79
C ASP A 77 15.14 4.37 23.00
N GLY A 78 15.20 3.26 22.34
CA GLY A 78 14.67 1.91 22.55
C GLY A 78 13.26 1.66 23.12
N THR A 79 12.44 2.64 23.38
CA THR A 79 11.08 2.40 23.85
C THR A 79 10.16 2.07 22.67
N SER A 80 10.04 0.76 22.40
CA SER A 80 9.06 0.25 21.46
C SER A 80 7.64 0.66 21.86
N PRO A 81 6.88 1.33 20.99
CA PRO A 81 5.45 1.57 21.24
C PRO A 81 4.61 0.30 21.04
N LEU A 82 5.23 -0.85 20.79
CA LEU A 82 4.50 -2.09 20.52
C LEU A 82 3.92 -2.65 21.82
N SER A 83 2.61 -2.65 21.91
CA SER A 83 1.80 -3.25 22.99
C SER A 83 1.69 -4.77 22.89
N GLY A 84 2.67 -5.48 22.31
CA GLY A 84 2.67 -6.95 22.19
C GLY A 84 1.79 -7.53 21.08
N GLU A 85 0.93 -6.74 20.45
CA GLU A 85 0.10 -7.17 19.32
C GLU A 85 0.75 -6.85 17.98
N THR A 86 0.58 -7.74 17.00
CA THR A 86 1.03 -7.50 15.63
C THR A 86 0.21 -6.36 15.00
N PRO A 87 0.82 -5.22 14.64
CA PRO A 87 0.07 -4.11 14.08
C PRO A 87 -0.52 -4.45 12.71
N ARG A 88 -1.60 -3.78 12.34
CA ARG A 88 -2.17 -3.86 10.98
C ARG A 88 -1.27 -3.11 9.99
N GLY A 89 -1.25 -3.58 8.75
CA GLY A 89 -0.50 -2.92 7.67
C GLY A 89 -1.11 -1.60 7.17
N ILE A 90 -2.35 -1.27 7.61
CA ILE A 90 -3.10 -0.05 7.27
C ILE A 90 -3.79 0.52 8.50
N SER A 91 -3.78 1.84 8.62
CA SER A 91 -4.51 2.56 9.68
C SER A 91 -4.89 3.97 9.24
N SER A 92 -6.04 4.45 9.69
CA SER A 92 -6.47 5.84 9.58
C SER A 92 -6.45 6.49 10.96
N THR A 93 -5.91 7.69 11.06
CA THR A 93 -5.68 8.37 12.35
C THR A 93 -5.94 9.85 12.22
N ALA A 94 -6.43 10.45 13.31
CA ALA A 94 -6.71 11.89 13.37
C ALA A 94 -5.45 12.73 13.12
N MET A 95 -5.61 13.76 12.27
CA MET A 95 -4.56 14.73 12.00
C MET A 95 -4.28 15.57 13.27
N ASN A 96 -3.02 15.68 13.63
CA ASN A 96 -2.61 16.58 14.71
C ASN A 96 -1.87 17.81 14.18
N PRO A 97 -1.86 18.94 14.91
CA PRO A 97 -1.25 20.18 14.46
C PRO A 97 0.24 20.06 14.11
N GLY A 98 0.98 19.20 14.84
CA GLY A 98 2.41 18.99 14.59
C GLY A 98 2.68 18.32 13.24
N LEU A 99 1.87 17.31 12.89
CA LEU A 99 1.95 16.63 11.58
C LEU A 99 1.48 17.56 10.46
N ALA A 100 0.35 18.25 10.65
CA ALA A 100 -0.16 19.21 9.67
C ALA A 100 0.90 20.29 9.33
N GLY A 101 1.54 20.88 10.35
CA GLY A 101 2.61 21.85 10.17
C GLY A 101 3.84 21.27 9.42
N ALA A 102 4.21 20.02 9.70
CA ALA A 102 5.31 19.35 8.97
C ALA A 102 4.98 19.14 7.49
N VAL A 103 3.74 18.73 7.16
CA VAL A 103 3.29 18.57 5.76
C VAL A 103 3.25 19.91 5.03
N ILE A 104 2.77 20.98 5.67
CA ILE A 104 2.76 22.33 5.09
C ILE A 104 4.20 22.78 4.77
N ARG A 105 5.15 22.66 5.70
CA ARG A 105 6.57 22.99 5.45
C ARG A 105 7.17 22.16 4.31
N LEU A 106 6.84 20.88 4.20
CA LEU A 106 7.24 20.04 3.07
C LEU A 106 6.71 20.62 1.75
N LEU A 107 5.43 20.96 1.68
CA LEU A 107 4.82 21.53 0.47
C LEU A 107 5.41 22.89 0.10
N GLU A 108 5.69 23.75 1.08
CA GLU A 108 6.38 25.04 0.88
C GLU A 108 7.81 24.82 0.34
N CYS A 109 8.55 23.88 0.92
CA CYS A 109 9.89 23.50 0.46
C CYS A 109 9.90 23.03 -1.01
N LEU A 110 8.88 22.28 -1.45
CA LEU A 110 8.77 21.78 -2.83
C LEU A 110 8.52 22.90 -3.87
N ARG A 111 8.14 24.11 -3.46
CA ARG A 111 7.93 25.25 -4.38
C ARG A 111 9.24 25.81 -4.91
N CYS A 112 10.34 25.62 -4.21
CA CYS A 112 11.68 26.06 -4.62
C CYS A 112 12.55 24.86 -5.00
N PRO A 113 13.04 24.73 -6.24
CA PRO A 113 13.87 23.60 -6.66
C PRO A 113 15.17 23.45 -5.86
N VAL A 114 15.73 24.54 -5.34
CA VAL A 114 16.94 24.51 -4.50
C VAL A 114 16.61 23.97 -3.12
N ASP A 115 15.56 24.49 -2.48
CA ASP A 115 15.12 24.02 -1.16
C ASP A 115 14.67 22.57 -1.20
N SER A 116 13.91 22.17 -2.23
CA SER A 116 13.49 20.79 -2.44
C SER A 116 14.69 19.83 -2.48
N ARG A 117 15.76 20.20 -3.16
CA ARG A 117 16.98 19.41 -3.30
C ARG A 117 17.78 19.33 -2.02
N LEU A 118 17.87 20.44 -1.26
CA LEU A 118 18.68 20.53 -0.05
C LEU A 118 17.93 20.10 1.22
N LEU A 119 16.64 20.42 1.33
CA LEU A 119 15.85 20.25 2.55
C LEU A 119 14.75 19.19 2.43
N GLY A 120 14.34 18.82 1.20
CA GLY A 120 13.18 17.95 0.97
C GLY A 120 13.26 16.63 1.76
N ARG A 121 14.43 15.98 1.78
CA ARG A 121 14.62 14.73 2.55
C ARG A 121 14.42 14.94 4.06
N GLN A 122 14.89 16.06 4.61
CA GLN A 122 14.71 16.40 6.02
C GLN A 122 13.24 16.68 6.36
N MET A 123 12.51 17.36 5.44
CA MET A 123 11.08 17.60 5.61
C MET A 123 10.28 16.29 5.57
N VAL A 124 10.59 15.37 4.66
CA VAL A 124 10.00 14.03 4.66
C VAL A 124 10.33 13.29 5.95
N ARG A 125 11.59 13.36 6.41
CA ARG A 125 12.02 12.74 7.67
C ARG A 125 11.22 13.29 8.86
N GLU A 126 10.94 14.60 8.91
CA GLU A 126 10.09 15.18 9.97
C GLU A 126 8.67 14.60 9.93
N VAL A 127 8.04 14.51 8.75
CA VAL A 127 6.69 13.95 8.61
C VAL A 127 6.67 12.50 9.11
N VAL A 128 7.61 11.67 8.66
CA VAL A 128 7.71 10.26 9.08
C VAL A 128 7.94 10.16 10.60
N TYR A 129 8.79 11.00 11.17
CA TYR A 129 9.01 11.05 12.63
C TYR A 129 7.74 11.39 13.40
N ARG A 130 6.96 12.37 12.92
CA ARG A 130 5.68 12.76 13.57
C ARG A 130 4.68 11.61 13.59
N VAL A 131 4.59 10.84 12.49
CA VAL A 131 3.75 9.64 12.41
C VAL A 131 4.30 8.53 13.31
N LEU A 132 5.61 8.29 13.32
CA LEU A 132 6.27 7.29 14.15
C LEU A 132 6.03 7.54 15.67
N ARG A 133 5.95 8.80 16.08
CA ARG A 133 5.66 9.21 17.47
C ARG A 133 4.16 9.30 17.78
N GLY A 134 3.30 9.16 16.77
CA GLY A 134 1.84 9.20 16.93
C GLY A 134 1.25 7.83 17.30
N GLU A 135 -0.07 7.78 17.41
CA GLU A 135 -0.84 6.59 17.81
C GLU A 135 -0.59 5.37 16.92
N GLN A 136 -0.33 5.60 15.62
CA GLN A 136 -0.10 4.54 14.64
C GLN A 136 1.39 4.28 14.35
N GLY A 137 2.28 4.81 15.16
CA GLY A 137 3.72 4.61 15.03
C GLY A 137 4.14 3.14 15.10
N GLY A 138 3.35 2.28 15.75
CA GLY A 138 3.62 0.85 15.86
C GLY A 138 3.78 0.13 14.52
N ALA A 139 2.99 0.48 13.50
CA ALA A 139 3.12 -0.13 12.17
C ALA A 139 4.43 0.28 11.46
N LEU A 140 4.85 1.55 11.58
CA LEU A 140 6.12 2.02 11.05
C LEU A 140 7.31 1.45 11.84
N TYR A 141 7.19 1.38 13.17
CA TYR A 141 8.18 0.72 14.02
C TYR A 141 8.39 -0.73 13.58
N ALA A 142 7.29 -1.50 13.46
CA ALA A 142 7.33 -2.90 13.05
C ALA A 142 7.93 -3.08 11.64
N MET A 143 7.72 -2.14 10.71
CA MET A 143 8.31 -2.18 9.37
C MET A 143 9.85 -2.16 9.39
N ALA A 144 10.45 -1.50 10.36
CA ALA A 144 11.90 -1.34 10.52
C ALA A 144 12.52 -2.28 11.57
N SER A 145 11.71 -2.92 12.42
CA SER A 145 12.16 -3.91 13.41
C SER A 145 12.71 -5.17 12.72
N ARG A 146 13.66 -5.84 13.35
CA ARG A 146 14.34 -6.98 12.69
C ARG A 146 13.72 -8.34 12.98
N ASP A 147 12.95 -8.51 14.07
CA ASP A 147 12.60 -9.84 14.59
C ASP A 147 11.14 -10.08 14.99
N ASP A 148 10.20 -9.20 14.63
CA ASP A 148 8.80 -9.43 14.91
C ASP A 148 8.07 -10.17 13.76
N HIS A 149 6.87 -10.64 14.04
CA HIS A 149 6.03 -11.32 13.06
C HIS A 149 5.69 -10.41 11.87
N PHE A 150 5.49 -9.12 12.11
CA PHE A 150 5.19 -8.14 11.06
C PHE A 150 6.33 -8.05 10.05
N THR A 151 7.58 -7.93 10.50
CA THR A 151 8.76 -7.85 9.62
C THR A 151 8.94 -9.10 8.78
N ARG A 152 8.68 -10.28 9.38
CA ARG A 152 8.72 -11.55 8.66
C ARG A 152 7.65 -11.63 7.58
N ILE A 153 6.44 -11.17 7.87
CA ILE A 153 5.36 -11.03 6.87
C ILE A 153 5.74 -10.00 5.80
N ALA A 154 6.23 -8.81 6.18
CA ALA A 154 6.65 -7.77 5.24
C ALA A 154 7.74 -8.26 4.26
N ARG A 155 8.64 -9.15 4.70
CA ARG A 155 9.62 -9.80 3.84
C ARG A 155 8.95 -10.70 2.78
N VAL A 156 7.98 -11.51 3.18
CA VAL A 156 7.21 -12.35 2.25
C VAL A 156 6.43 -11.49 1.25
N LEU A 157 5.82 -10.39 1.71
CA LEU A 157 5.11 -9.47 0.83
C LEU A 157 6.05 -8.85 -0.21
N ARG A 158 7.26 -8.42 0.18
CA ARG A 158 8.26 -7.92 -0.79
C ARG A 158 8.63 -8.99 -1.82
N HIS A 159 8.83 -10.24 -1.38
CA HIS A 159 9.10 -11.34 -2.30
C HIS A 159 7.93 -11.61 -3.26
N ILE A 160 6.69 -11.60 -2.78
CA ILE A 160 5.53 -11.72 -3.66
C ILE A 160 5.54 -10.62 -4.72
N HIS A 161 5.88 -9.38 -4.37
CA HIS A 161 5.92 -8.26 -5.33
C HIS A 161 7.07 -8.35 -6.34
N SER A 162 8.21 -8.96 -6.00
CA SER A 162 9.33 -9.16 -6.93
C SER A 162 9.15 -10.39 -7.82
N ASP A 163 8.56 -11.46 -7.29
CA ASP A 163 8.53 -12.79 -7.94
C ASP A 163 7.10 -13.36 -8.11
N TYR A 164 6.09 -12.52 -8.19
CA TYR A 164 4.68 -12.91 -8.26
C TYR A 164 4.36 -13.92 -9.38
N ALA A 165 5.12 -13.94 -10.47
CA ALA A 165 4.87 -14.83 -11.61
C ALA A 165 5.29 -16.29 -11.34
N LYS A 166 6.22 -16.52 -10.41
CA LYS A 166 6.70 -17.86 -10.08
C LYS A 166 5.66 -18.64 -9.26
N PRO A 167 5.65 -19.98 -9.38
CA PRO A 167 4.88 -20.81 -8.44
C PRO A 167 5.28 -20.48 -6.99
N LEU A 168 4.30 -20.14 -6.16
CA LEU A 168 4.54 -19.78 -4.76
C LEU A 168 3.39 -20.31 -3.91
N GLY A 169 3.64 -21.39 -3.19
CA GLY A 169 2.69 -22.02 -2.28
C GLY A 169 2.72 -21.43 -0.87
N THR A 170 1.67 -21.69 -0.10
CA THR A 170 1.57 -21.22 1.29
C THR A 170 2.68 -21.79 2.18
N GLU A 171 3.07 -23.06 1.99
CA GLU A 171 4.14 -23.72 2.75
C GLU A 171 5.49 -23.04 2.51
N GLU A 172 5.77 -22.68 1.25
CA GLU A 172 6.99 -21.96 0.88
C GLU A 172 7.02 -20.55 1.49
N MET A 173 5.90 -19.83 1.41
CA MET A 173 5.77 -18.52 2.06
C MET A 173 5.97 -18.60 3.58
N ALA A 174 5.40 -19.63 4.24
CA ALA A 174 5.56 -19.85 5.66
C ALA A 174 7.02 -20.16 6.03
N LYS A 175 7.70 -21.00 5.23
CA LYS A 175 9.13 -21.29 5.37
C LYS A 175 9.99 -20.03 5.23
N MET A 176 9.70 -19.17 4.27
CA MET A 176 10.38 -17.87 4.10
C MET A 176 10.19 -16.95 5.29
N ALA A 177 9.01 -16.99 5.93
CA ALA A 177 8.73 -16.24 7.16
C ALA A 177 9.41 -16.85 8.39
N GLY A 178 9.93 -18.09 8.31
CA GLY A 178 10.42 -18.86 9.48
C GLY A 178 9.30 -19.17 10.46
N MET A 179 8.10 -19.53 9.96
CA MET A 179 6.88 -19.81 10.73
C MET A 179 6.27 -21.15 10.33
N SER A 180 5.52 -21.78 11.24
CA SER A 180 4.59 -22.83 10.85
C SER A 180 3.49 -22.26 9.95
N VAL A 181 2.86 -23.09 9.10
CA VAL A 181 1.80 -22.67 8.18
C VAL A 181 0.65 -21.98 8.92
N SER A 182 0.24 -22.51 10.08
CA SER A 182 -0.86 -21.96 10.89
C SER A 182 -0.51 -20.58 11.44
N VAL A 183 0.68 -20.42 12.03
CA VAL A 183 1.17 -19.12 12.56
C VAL A 183 1.32 -18.10 11.43
N PHE A 184 1.88 -18.54 10.29
CA PHE A 184 2.00 -17.70 9.11
C PHE A 184 0.64 -17.18 8.61
N HIS A 185 -0.34 -18.08 8.44
CA HIS A 185 -1.69 -17.69 8.03
C HIS A 185 -2.32 -16.67 8.97
N HIS A 186 -2.19 -16.88 10.28
CA HIS A 186 -2.73 -15.97 11.28
C HIS A 186 -2.12 -14.57 11.16
N HIS A 187 -0.79 -14.45 11.24
CA HIS A 187 -0.12 -13.15 11.17
C HIS A 187 -0.23 -12.49 9.80
N PHE A 188 -0.20 -13.27 8.71
CA PHE A 188 -0.41 -12.73 7.37
C PHE A 188 -1.79 -12.08 7.25
N LYS A 189 -2.84 -12.72 7.76
CA LYS A 189 -4.20 -12.17 7.77
C LYS A 189 -4.33 -10.96 8.69
N LEU A 190 -3.68 -10.93 9.85
CA LEU A 190 -3.64 -9.74 10.72
C LEU A 190 -3.06 -8.53 9.99
N VAL A 191 -1.92 -8.71 9.30
CA VAL A 191 -1.22 -7.62 8.62
C VAL A 191 -1.94 -7.17 7.35
N THR A 192 -2.46 -8.12 6.54
CA THR A 192 -2.96 -7.86 5.17
C THR A 192 -4.48 -7.94 5.01
N ALA A 193 -5.19 -8.36 6.05
CA ALA A 193 -6.63 -8.63 6.07
C ALA A 193 -7.12 -9.67 5.04
N CYS A 194 -6.22 -10.43 4.39
CA CYS A 194 -6.59 -11.49 3.45
C CYS A 194 -5.64 -12.71 3.57
N SER A 195 -6.03 -13.85 2.95
CA SER A 195 -5.17 -15.02 2.95
C SER A 195 -3.97 -14.86 1.99
N PRO A 196 -2.85 -15.58 2.21
CA PRO A 196 -1.66 -15.48 1.36
C PRO A 196 -1.92 -15.71 -0.13
N LEU A 197 -2.69 -16.75 -0.47
CA LEU A 197 -3.01 -17.05 -1.86
C LEU A 197 -3.97 -16.03 -2.49
N GLN A 198 -4.92 -15.47 -1.72
CA GLN A 198 -5.78 -14.39 -2.21
C GLN A 198 -4.98 -13.12 -2.47
N TYR A 199 -4.02 -12.82 -1.60
CA TYR A 199 -3.10 -11.70 -1.80
C TYR A 199 -2.29 -11.87 -3.09
N LEU A 200 -1.61 -13.02 -3.28
CA LEU A 200 -0.84 -13.32 -4.48
C LEU A 200 -1.69 -13.18 -5.76
N LYS A 201 -2.91 -13.73 -5.75
CA LYS A 201 -3.84 -13.59 -6.89
C LYS A 201 -4.18 -12.15 -7.20
N ARG A 202 -4.47 -11.33 -6.19
CA ARG A 202 -4.75 -9.89 -6.40
C ARG A 202 -3.56 -9.16 -7.01
N ILE A 203 -2.34 -9.43 -6.54
CA ILE A 203 -1.12 -8.85 -7.12
C ILE A 203 -0.93 -9.27 -8.59
N ARG A 204 -1.13 -10.55 -8.90
CA ARG A 204 -1.05 -11.05 -10.29
C ARG A 204 -2.05 -10.34 -11.20
N LEU A 205 -3.31 -10.24 -10.78
CA LEU A 205 -4.36 -9.59 -11.57
C LEU A 205 -4.09 -8.10 -11.78
N ASP A 206 -3.62 -7.39 -10.76
CA ASP A 206 -3.25 -5.98 -10.86
C ASP A 206 -2.06 -5.78 -11.82
N ARG A 207 -1.04 -6.63 -11.73
CA ARG A 207 0.09 -6.61 -12.66
C ARG A 207 -0.31 -6.91 -14.10
N ALA A 208 -1.19 -7.91 -14.31
CA ALA A 208 -1.72 -8.20 -15.65
C ALA A 208 -2.48 -7.01 -16.23
N ARG A 209 -3.28 -6.32 -15.40
CA ARG A 209 -3.96 -5.08 -15.77
C ARG A 209 -2.99 -4.02 -16.28
N THR A 210 -1.89 -3.80 -15.54
CA THR A 210 -0.83 -2.86 -15.92
C THR A 210 -0.20 -3.25 -17.27
N LEU A 211 0.19 -4.52 -17.45
CA LEU A 211 0.76 -5.03 -18.70
C LEU A 211 -0.18 -4.84 -19.91
N MET A 212 -1.47 -5.09 -19.72
CA MET A 212 -2.46 -4.90 -20.77
C MET A 212 -2.71 -3.42 -21.09
N THR A 213 -2.73 -2.55 -20.07
CA THR A 213 -3.04 -1.13 -20.25
C THR A 213 -1.86 -0.34 -20.81
N LEU A 214 -0.65 -0.53 -20.24
CA LEU A 214 0.53 0.28 -20.56
C LEU A 214 1.43 -0.38 -21.62
N ASP A 215 1.62 -1.70 -21.55
CA ASP A 215 2.57 -2.42 -22.39
C ASP A 215 1.88 -3.11 -23.59
N GLY A 216 0.55 -2.97 -23.72
CA GLY A 216 -0.21 -3.46 -24.88
C GLY A 216 -0.36 -4.98 -24.95
N TYR A 217 -0.12 -5.72 -23.88
CA TYR A 217 -0.29 -7.17 -23.86
C TYR A 217 -1.76 -7.53 -24.08
N ASN A 218 -1.99 -8.63 -24.84
CA ASN A 218 -3.31 -9.24 -24.85
C ASN A 218 -3.55 -10.05 -23.58
N ALA A 219 -4.81 -10.41 -23.30
CA ALA A 219 -5.21 -11.10 -22.07
C ALA A 219 -4.50 -12.44 -21.86
N GLY A 220 -4.26 -13.21 -22.94
CA GLY A 220 -3.57 -14.50 -22.86
C GLY A 220 -2.10 -14.34 -22.51
N THR A 221 -1.41 -13.42 -23.17
CA THR A 221 0.00 -13.11 -22.90
C THR A 221 0.19 -12.55 -21.48
N ALA A 222 -0.70 -11.62 -21.07
CA ALA A 222 -0.67 -11.06 -19.71
C ALA A 222 -0.90 -12.15 -18.64
N ALA A 223 -1.86 -13.06 -18.85
CA ALA A 223 -2.11 -14.17 -17.94
C ALA A 223 -0.86 -15.02 -17.69
N HIS A 224 -0.18 -15.44 -18.77
CA HIS A 224 1.05 -16.22 -18.67
C HIS A 224 2.19 -15.42 -18.01
N ALA A 225 2.36 -14.16 -18.39
CA ALA A 225 3.41 -13.29 -17.83
C ALA A 225 3.28 -13.10 -16.31
N VAL A 226 2.07 -13.21 -15.75
CA VAL A 226 1.84 -13.09 -14.30
C VAL A 226 1.68 -14.45 -13.59
N GLY A 227 1.96 -15.56 -14.26
CA GLY A 227 2.00 -16.90 -13.67
C GLY A 227 0.66 -17.62 -13.59
N TYR A 228 -0.31 -17.31 -14.48
CA TYR A 228 -1.50 -18.15 -14.68
C TYR A 228 -1.22 -19.21 -15.76
N GLU A 229 -1.50 -20.45 -15.43
CA GLU A 229 -1.41 -21.57 -16.39
C GLU A 229 -2.63 -21.64 -17.33
N SER A 230 -3.79 -21.16 -16.87
CA SER A 230 -5.04 -21.16 -17.62
C SER A 230 -5.56 -19.75 -17.85
N ALA A 231 -5.62 -19.33 -19.13
CA ALA A 231 -6.22 -18.07 -19.54
C ALA A 231 -7.73 -17.99 -19.19
N SER A 232 -8.44 -19.13 -19.19
CA SER A 232 -9.84 -19.20 -18.80
C SER A 232 -10.03 -18.96 -17.30
N GLN A 233 -9.14 -19.49 -16.44
CA GLN A 233 -9.14 -19.20 -15.02
C GLN A 233 -8.83 -17.74 -14.77
N PHE A 234 -7.80 -17.21 -15.40
CA PHE A 234 -7.43 -15.79 -15.34
C PHE A 234 -8.61 -14.88 -15.67
N GLY A 235 -9.27 -15.10 -16.80
CA GLY A 235 -10.41 -14.28 -17.25
C GLY A 235 -11.57 -14.27 -16.24
N ARG A 236 -11.91 -15.43 -15.65
CA ARG A 236 -12.94 -15.50 -14.60
C ARG A 236 -12.54 -14.76 -13.32
N GLU A 237 -11.31 -14.94 -12.85
CA GLU A 237 -10.82 -14.27 -11.64
C GLU A 237 -10.67 -12.77 -11.86
N PHE A 238 -10.21 -12.34 -13.03
CA PHE A 238 -10.11 -10.94 -13.42
C PHE A 238 -11.49 -10.26 -13.43
N LYS A 239 -12.47 -10.87 -14.13
CA LYS A 239 -13.85 -10.33 -14.18
C LYS A 239 -14.47 -10.24 -12.78
N ARG A 240 -14.21 -11.22 -11.91
CA ARG A 240 -14.71 -11.19 -10.52
C ARG A 240 -14.09 -10.04 -9.72
N LEU A 241 -12.80 -9.70 -9.94
CA LEU A 241 -12.12 -8.64 -9.21
C LEU A 241 -12.45 -7.24 -9.76
N PHE A 242 -12.45 -7.07 -11.09
CA PHE A 242 -12.58 -5.76 -11.73
C PHE A 242 -13.98 -5.48 -12.31
N GLY A 243 -14.88 -6.46 -12.28
CA GLY A 243 -16.26 -6.32 -12.77
C GLY A 243 -16.42 -6.47 -14.27
N MET A 244 -15.34 -6.48 -15.06
CA MET A 244 -15.34 -6.56 -16.52
C MET A 244 -14.26 -7.52 -17.02
N THR A 245 -14.34 -7.91 -18.30
CA THR A 245 -13.32 -8.77 -18.89
C THR A 245 -11.98 -8.05 -19.03
N PRO A 246 -10.86 -8.80 -19.11
CA PRO A 246 -9.54 -8.19 -19.27
C PRO A 246 -9.43 -7.24 -20.47
N ALA A 247 -10.06 -7.57 -21.59
CA ALA A 247 -10.02 -6.75 -22.80
C ALA A 247 -10.82 -5.44 -22.65
N GLU A 248 -12.04 -5.52 -22.11
CA GLU A 248 -12.89 -4.35 -21.82
C GLU A 248 -12.22 -3.38 -20.84
N ASP A 249 -11.63 -3.91 -19.77
CA ASP A 249 -10.93 -3.09 -18.77
C ASP A 249 -9.70 -2.38 -19.36
N ALA A 250 -8.88 -3.09 -20.13
CA ALA A 250 -7.71 -2.52 -20.77
C ALA A 250 -8.06 -1.42 -21.79
N GLU A 251 -9.14 -1.60 -22.56
CA GLU A 251 -9.64 -0.59 -23.50
C GLU A 251 -10.12 0.66 -22.76
N GLN A 252 -10.95 0.47 -21.72
CA GLN A 252 -11.47 1.58 -20.92
C GLN A 252 -10.36 2.36 -20.22
N MET A 253 -9.35 1.66 -19.68
CA MET A 253 -8.22 2.32 -19.00
C MET A 253 -7.35 3.10 -19.97
N ARG A 254 -7.06 2.58 -21.16
CA ARG A 254 -6.33 3.31 -22.21
C ARG A 254 -7.09 4.55 -22.67
N ALA A 255 -8.41 4.46 -22.87
CA ALA A 255 -9.23 5.61 -23.23
C ALA A 255 -9.16 6.74 -22.17
N ARG A 256 -9.13 6.39 -20.88
CA ARG A 256 -8.96 7.36 -19.79
C ARG A 256 -7.59 8.03 -19.78
N LEU A 257 -6.52 7.29 -20.10
CA LEU A 257 -5.15 7.84 -20.17
C LEU A 257 -4.97 8.83 -21.33
N VAL A 258 -5.73 8.70 -22.40
CA VAL A 258 -5.68 9.61 -23.55
C VAL A 258 -6.53 10.87 -23.33
N ALA A 259 -7.56 10.78 -22.48
CA ALA A 259 -8.50 11.88 -22.22
C ALA A 259 -8.07 12.82 -21.06
N GLY A 260 -7.04 12.48 -20.30
CA GLY A 260 -6.52 13.26 -19.16
C GLY A 260 -5.14 13.80 -19.43
#